data_03af3aacb3f762d6f1126c6b7262751a
#
_entry.id   03af3aacb3f762d6f1126c6b7262751a
#
_cell.length_a   1.000
_cell.length_b   1.000
_cell.length_c   1.000
_cell.angle_alpha   90.00
_cell.angle_beta   90.00
_cell.angle_gamma   90.00
#
_symmetry.space_group_name_H-M   'P 1'
#
loop_
_entity.id
_entity.type
_entity.pdbx_description
1 polymer ?
#
loop_
_entity_poly.entity_id
_entity_poly.type
_entity_poly.pdbx_seq_one_letter_code
_entity_poly.pdbx_strand_id
1 'polypeptide(L)'
;YYANNEGDVLRGAQTINGDELYFDESGKQVKGEFVNNPDGTTSYYDAITGVKLVDTSLVVDGQTFNVDAKGVVTKAHTPGFYTTGDNNWFYADSYGRNVTGAQVINGQHLYFDANGRQVKGGFVTNTDGSRSFYHWNTGDKLVSTFFATGHDRWYYADDRGNVVTGAQVINGQKLFFDTDGKQVKGAFATNANGSRSYYHWNTGNKLVSTFFTSGDNNWYYADAKGEVVVGEQTINGQHLYFDQTGKQVKGATATNPDGSISYYDVHTGEKAINRWVKIPSGQWVYFNAQGKGYVSN
;
A
#
# COMPACT_ATOMS: atom_id res chain seq x y z
N TYR A 1 -34.60 -32.64 34.92
CA TYR A 1 -35.63 -32.72 33.90
C TYR A 1 -36.44 -31.43 33.90
N TYR A 2 -36.90 -31.05 32.72
CA TYR A 2 -37.81 -29.90 32.55
C TYR A 2 -38.91 -30.31 31.54
N ALA A 3 -40.13 -29.95 31.78
CA ALA A 3 -41.24 -30.23 30.89
C ALA A 3 -41.82 -28.93 30.32
N ASN A 4 -42.32 -28.97 29.09
CA ASN A 4 -43.05 -27.88 28.51
C ASN A 4 -44.49 -27.78 29.10
N ASN A 5 -45.25 -26.79 28.65
CA ASN A 5 -46.63 -26.60 29.16
C ASN A 5 -47.61 -27.73 28.79
N GLU A 6 -47.22 -28.64 27.89
CA GLU A 6 -47.97 -29.81 27.48
C GLU A 6 -47.60 -31.05 28.24
N GLY A 7 -46.56 -30.95 29.14
CA GLY A 7 -46.07 -32.06 29.97
C GLY A 7 -44.98 -32.89 29.31
N ASP A 8 -44.49 -32.48 28.08
CA ASP A 8 -43.43 -33.22 27.42
C ASP A 8 -42.04 -32.85 28.00
N VAL A 9 -41.20 -33.86 28.19
CA VAL A 9 -39.85 -33.68 28.65
C VAL A 9 -38.97 -33.04 27.55
N LEU A 10 -38.36 -31.89 27.87
CA LEU A 10 -37.48 -31.18 26.92
C LEU A 10 -36.17 -31.93 26.71
N ARG A 11 -35.66 -31.83 25.46
CA ARG A 11 -34.38 -32.41 25.01
C ARG A 11 -33.63 -31.40 24.13
N GLY A 12 -32.32 -31.59 23.98
CA GLY A 12 -31.43 -30.72 23.21
C GLY A 12 -31.24 -29.35 23.84
N ALA A 13 -30.80 -28.40 23.05
CA ALA A 13 -30.58 -27.02 23.49
C ALA A 13 -31.93 -26.30 23.68
N GLN A 14 -32.10 -25.66 24.84
CA GLN A 14 -33.30 -24.94 25.25
C GLN A 14 -32.92 -23.61 25.91
N THR A 15 -33.71 -22.58 25.66
CA THR A 15 -33.60 -21.30 26.39
C THR A 15 -34.72 -21.24 27.43
N ILE A 16 -34.39 -21.27 28.71
CA ILE A 16 -35.36 -21.26 29.82
C ILE A 16 -35.01 -20.08 30.75
N ASN A 17 -35.94 -19.15 30.91
CA ASN A 17 -35.77 -17.93 31.71
C ASN A 17 -34.56 -17.06 31.29
N GLY A 18 -34.14 -17.15 30.03
CA GLY A 18 -32.98 -16.43 29.48
C GLY A 18 -31.66 -17.21 29.54
N ASP A 19 -31.62 -18.37 30.20
CA ASP A 19 -30.46 -19.24 30.28
C ASP A 19 -30.46 -20.27 29.15
N GLU A 20 -29.35 -20.44 28.44
CA GLU A 20 -29.15 -21.53 27.49
C GLU A 20 -28.74 -22.80 28.22
N LEU A 21 -29.61 -23.82 28.20
CA LEU A 21 -29.46 -25.11 28.86
C LEU A 21 -29.47 -26.23 27.80
N TYR A 22 -28.93 -27.40 28.17
CA TYR A 22 -29.00 -28.58 27.30
C TYR A 22 -29.55 -29.77 28.07
N PHE A 23 -30.43 -30.51 27.45
CA PHE A 23 -30.98 -31.76 27.98
C PHE A 23 -30.62 -32.92 27.08
N ASP A 24 -30.11 -33.99 27.60
CA ASP A 24 -29.77 -35.20 26.86
C ASP A 24 -31.01 -35.91 26.30
N GLU A 25 -30.77 -36.99 25.59
CA GLU A 25 -31.87 -37.76 24.96
C GLU A 25 -32.82 -38.37 26.01
N SER A 26 -32.40 -38.58 27.25
CA SER A 26 -33.23 -39.00 28.36
C SER A 26 -34.05 -37.87 29.00
N GLY A 27 -33.77 -36.60 28.60
CA GLY A 27 -34.31 -35.39 29.21
C GLY A 27 -33.61 -34.93 30.50
N LYS A 28 -32.47 -35.50 30.83
CA LYS A 28 -31.66 -35.06 31.97
C LYS A 28 -30.85 -33.84 31.57
N GLN A 29 -30.83 -32.80 32.42
CA GLN A 29 -30.02 -31.63 32.21
C GLN A 29 -28.52 -31.98 32.22
N VAL A 30 -27.79 -31.54 31.19
CA VAL A 30 -26.34 -31.68 31.11
C VAL A 30 -25.68 -30.58 31.95
N LYS A 31 -24.74 -30.98 32.80
CA LYS A 31 -23.95 -30.11 33.69
C LYS A 31 -22.51 -30.62 33.78
N GLY A 32 -21.53 -29.71 33.67
CA GLY A 32 -20.12 -30.05 33.76
C GLY A 32 -19.59 -30.90 32.61
N GLU A 33 -20.24 -30.83 31.44
CA GLU A 33 -19.91 -31.69 30.32
C GLU A 33 -19.83 -30.87 28.98
N PHE A 34 -19.05 -31.40 28.04
CA PHE A 34 -19.01 -30.95 26.69
C PHE A 34 -20.16 -31.55 25.87
N VAL A 35 -20.77 -30.72 25.02
CA VAL A 35 -21.83 -31.13 24.09
C VAL A 35 -21.40 -30.79 22.65
N ASN A 36 -21.43 -31.77 21.76
CA ASN A 36 -21.20 -31.57 20.36
C ASN A 36 -22.48 -31.00 19.70
N ASN A 37 -22.38 -29.86 19.07
CA ASN A 37 -23.48 -29.20 18.39
C ASN A 37 -23.69 -29.81 16.99
N PRO A 38 -24.88 -29.67 16.40
CA PRO A 38 -25.18 -30.19 15.04
C PRO A 38 -24.29 -29.56 13.94
N ASP A 39 -23.72 -28.38 14.15
CA ASP A 39 -22.81 -27.69 13.24
C ASP A 39 -21.34 -28.15 13.35
N GLY A 40 -21.07 -29.17 14.19
CA GLY A 40 -19.75 -29.73 14.43
C GLY A 40 -18.91 -28.95 15.47
N THR A 41 -19.44 -27.87 16.04
CA THR A 41 -18.80 -27.15 17.16
C THR A 41 -19.07 -27.87 18.49
N THR A 42 -18.37 -27.46 19.55
CA THR A 42 -18.56 -28.01 20.90
C THR A 42 -18.90 -26.89 21.88
N SER A 43 -19.87 -27.08 22.73
CA SER A 43 -20.23 -26.20 23.86
C SER A 43 -19.96 -26.87 25.20
N TYR A 44 -19.78 -26.08 26.26
CA TYR A 44 -19.67 -26.59 27.63
C TYR A 44 -20.74 -25.97 28.52
N TYR A 45 -21.37 -26.80 29.32
CA TYR A 45 -22.43 -26.42 30.26
C TYR A 45 -21.90 -26.42 31.69
N ASP A 46 -22.05 -25.31 32.40
CA ASP A 46 -21.50 -25.08 33.71
C ASP A 46 -21.85 -26.23 34.72
N ALA A 47 -20.88 -26.63 35.50
CA ALA A 47 -21.02 -27.80 36.39
C ALA A 47 -22.05 -27.62 37.53
N ILE A 48 -22.33 -26.38 37.93
CA ILE A 48 -23.24 -26.03 39.02
C ILE A 48 -24.62 -25.67 38.47
N THR A 49 -24.65 -24.70 37.55
CA THR A 49 -25.91 -24.15 37.04
C THR A 49 -26.43 -24.92 35.85
N GLY A 50 -25.56 -25.50 35.02
CA GLY A 50 -25.90 -26.13 33.76
C GLY A 50 -26.17 -25.11 32.66
N VAL A 51 -25.80 -23.83 32.85
CA VAL A 51 -25.90 -22.77 31.85
C VAL A 51 -24.72 -22.91 30.91
N LYS A 52 -24.97 -22.73 29.60
CA LYS A 52 -23.94 -22.71 28.57
C LYS A 52 -22.93 -21.60 28.83
N LEU A 53 -21.65 -21.94 28.89
CA LEU A 53 -20.59 -20.97 29.07
C LEU A 53 -20.40 -20.17 27.75
N VAL A 54 -20.17 -18.85 27.89
CA VAL A 54 -19.85 -17.94 26.82
C VAL A 54 -18.76 -16.95 27.29
N ASP A 55 -17.92 -16.50 26.35
CA ASP A 55 -16.92 -15.45 26.55
C ASP A 55 -16.04 -15.63 27.80
N THR A 56 -15.60 -16.87 28.05
CA THR A 56 -14.84 -17.25 29.25
C THR A 56 -13.78 -18.32 28.94
N SER A 57 -13.02 -18.71 29.95
CA SER A 57 -12.16 -19.89 29.89
C SER A 57 -12.46 -20.83 31.09
N LEU A 58 -12.23 -22.13 30.88
CA LEU A 58 -12.45 -23.16 31.89
C LEU A 58 -11.28 -24.16 31.89
N VAL A 59 -11.12 -24.86 32.99
CA VAL A 59 -10.16 -25.94 33.14
C VAL A 59 -10.92 -27.23 33.42
N VAL A 60 -10.76 -28.23 32.55
CA VAL A 60 -11.31 -29.57 32.74
C VAL A 60 -10.17 -30.56 32.66
N ASP A 61 -10.03 -31.41 33.65
CA ASP A 61 -8.96 -32.42 33.76
C ASP A 61 -7.54 -31.87 33.54
N GLY A 62 -7.28 -30.65 34.06
CA GLY A 62 -5.99 -29.99 33.94
C GLY A 62 -5.72 -29.36 32.56
N GLN A 63 -6.65 -29.47 31.62
CA GLN A 63 -6.56 -28.84 30.32
C GLN A 63 -7.38 -27.54 30.26
N THR A 64 -6.78 -26.46 29.83
CA THR A 64 -7.46 -25.17 29.61
C THR A 64 -8.20 -25.16 28.27
N PHE A 65 -9.40 -24.64 28.27
CA PHE A 65 -10.23 -24.38 27.11
C PHE A 65 -10.70 -22.93 27.10
N ASN A 66 -10.84 -22.36 25.92
CA ASN A 66 -11.43 -21.06 25.70
C ASN A 66 -12.84 -21.22 25.13
N VAL A 67 -13.75 -20.38 25.58
CA VAL A 67 -15.14 -20.32 25.11
C VAL A 67 -15.38 -18.94 24.52
N ASP A 68 -15.76 -18.87 23.26
CA ASP A 68 -16.06 -17.60 22.58
C ASP A 68 -17.43 -17.02 22.98
N ALA A 69 -17.79 -15.85 22.45
CA ALA A 69 -19.06 -15.18 22.69
C ALA A 69 -20.29 -15.98 22.19
N LYS A 70 -20.08 -16.99 21.33
CA LYS A 70 -21.14 -17.89 20.85
C LYS A 70 -21.22 -19.19 21.66
N GLY A 71 -20.32 -19.35 22.62
CA GLY A 71 -20.21 -20.56 23.43
C GLY A 71 -19.48 -21.71 22.74
N VAL A 72 -18.69 -21.43 21.69
CA VAL A 72 -17.85 -22.44 21.05
C VAL A 72 -16.58 -22.66 21.85
N VAL A 73 -16.35 -23.90 22.24
CA VAL A 73 -15.20 -24.31 23.02
C VAL A 73 -14.04 -24.70 22.13
N THR A 74 -12.87 -24.16 22.41
CA THR A 74 -11.60 -24.52 21.75
C THR A 74 -10.54 -24.84 22.81
N LYS A 75 -9.68 -25.84 22.54
CA LYS A 75 -8.54 -26.11 23.39
C LYS A 75 -7.57 -24.93 23.36
N ALA A 76 -7.19 -24.42 24.55
CA ALA A 76 -6.22 -23.34 24.68
C ALA A 76 -4.82 -23.79 24.24
N HIS A 77 -4.10 -22.95 23.55
CA HIS A 77 -2.69 -23.17 23.24
C HIS A 77 -1.81 -22.83 24.43
N THR A 78 -0.62 -23.41 24.50
CA THR A 78 0.42 -22.95 25.45
C THR A 78 0.76 -21.48 25.10
N PRO A 79 0.78 -20.54 26.08
CA PRO A 79 1.14 -19.17 25.85
C PRO A 79 2.49 -19.02 25.13
N GLY A 80 2.55 -18.12 24.14
CA GLY A 80 3.75 -17.86 23.34
C GLY A 80 3.57 -18.14 21.86
N PHE A 81 4.67 -18.10 21.12
CA PHE A 81 4.69 -18.39 19.69
C PHE A 81 4.58 -19.91 19.43
N TYR A 82 3.79 -20.25 18.44
CA TYR A 82 3.70 -21.63 17.94
C TYR A 82 3.40 -21.64 16.41
N THR A 83 3.56 -22.80 15.79
CA THR A 83 3.30 -23.02 14.36
C THR A 83 2.48 -24.30 14.16
N THR A 84 1.69 -24.34 13.10
CA THR A 84 0.81 -25.49 12.77
C THR A 84 1.41 -26.40 11.68
N GLY A 85 2.72 -26.30 11.42
CA GLY A 85 3.42 -27.17 10.46
C GLY A 85 3.41 -26.69 9.00
N ASP A 86 2.63 -25.69 8.65
CA ASP A 86 2.51 -25.06 7.33
C ASP A 86 3.28 -23.72 7.22
N ASN A 87 4.25 -23.51 8.12
CA ASN A 87 5.00 -22.27 8.31
C ASN A 87 4.16 -21.03 8.72
N ASN A 88 2.90 -21.23 9.09
CA ASN A 88 2.11 -20.17 9.68
C ASN A 88 2.43 -20.04 11.16
N TRP A 89 2.74 -18.82 11.59
CA TRP A 89 3.06 -18.49 12.97
C TRP A 89 1.87 -17.84 13.64
N PHE A 90 1.66 -18.21 14.90
CA PHE A 90 0.62 -17.70 15.77
C PHE A 90 1.25 -17.30 17.11
N TYR A 91 0.54 -16.48 17.87
CA TYR A 91 0.88 -16.18 19.24
C TYR A 91 -0.34 -16.38 20.13
N ALA A 92 -0.19 -17.20 21.15
CA ALA A 92 -1.20 -17.39 22.18
C ALA A 92 -0.94 -16.45 23.36
N ASP A 93 -1.98 -15.76 23.83
CA ASP A 93 -1.93 -14.93 25.04
C ASP A 93 -1.80 -15.78 26.31
N SER A 94 -1.80 -15.14 27.49
CA SER A 94 -1.71 -15.84 28.78
C SER A 94 -2.86 -16.82 29.05
N TYR A 95 -3.97 -16.67 28.33
CA TYR A 95 -5.14 -17.55 28.40
C TYR A 95 -5.13 -18.63 27.30
N GLY A 96 -4.09 -18.67 26.46
CA GLY A 96 -3.97 -19.63 25.36
C GLY A 96 -4.85 -19.28 24.14
N ARG A 97 -5.33 -18.04 24.04
CA ARG A 97 -6.13 -17.55 22.90
C ARG A 97 -5.23 -16.93 21.86
N ASN A 98 -5.49 -17.19 20.58
CA ASN A 98 -4.76 -16.53 19.50
C ASN A 98 -5.03 -15.03 19.49
N VAL A 99 -3.96 -14.25 19.48
CA VAL A 99 -4.06 -12.80 19.29
C VAL A 99 -4.31 -12.47 17.83
N THR A 100 -4.99 -11.34 17.57
CA THR A 100 -5.26 -10.79 16.24
C THR A 100 -4.92 -9.31 16.20
N GLY A 101 -4.81 -8.74 14.99
CA GLY A 101 -4.50 -7.33 14.81
C GLY A 101 -3.06 -6.97 15.18
N ALA A 102 -2.84 -5.68 15.46
CA ALA A 102 -1.53 -5.16 15.84
C ALA A 102 -1.21 -5.51 17.31
N GLN A 103 -0.02 -6.06 17.54
CA GLN A 103 0.47 -6.50 18.84
C GLN A 103 1.90 -6.03 19.08
N VAL A 104 2.25 -5.73 20.32
CA VAL A 104 3.65 -5.52 20.73
C VAL A 104 4.06 -6.69 21.62
N ILE A 105 4.95 -7.53 21.08
CA ILE A 105 5.40 -8.75 21.74
C ILE A 105 6.92 -8.75 21.80
N ASN A 106 7.49 -8.81 23.01
CA ASN A 106 8.93 -8.73 23.25
C ASN A 106 9.59 -7.51 22.57
N GLY A 107 8.90 -6.36 22.55
CA GLY A 107 9.38 -5.14 21.93
C GLY A 107 9.24 -5.07 20.40
N GLN A 108 8.76 -6.12 19.74
CA GLN A 108 8.47 -6.16 18.32
C GLN A 108 7.03 -5.73 18.03
N HIS A 109 6.83 -4.93 16.99
CA HIS A 109 5.52 -4.52 16.51
C HIS A 109 5.03 -5.49 15.43
N LEU A 110 4.21 -6.45 15.82
CA LEU A 110 3.75 -7.54 14.98
C LEU A 110 2.28 -7.31 14.55
N TYR A 111 1.85 -8.01 13.51
CA TYR A 111 0.45 -8.04 13.10
C TYR A 111 0.00 -9.47 12.86
N PHE A 112 -1.18 -9.79 13.37
CA PHE A 112 -1.84 -11.08 13.17
C PHE A 112 -3.15 -10.85 12.41
N ASP A 113 -3.41 -11.64 11.39
CA ASP A 113 -4.64 -11.55 10.59
C ASP A 113 -5.87 -11.98 11.42
N ALA A 114 -7.06 -11.93 10.80
CA ALA A 114 -8.31 -12.29 11.49
C ALA A 114 -8.36 -13.77 11.95
N ASN A 115 -7.50 -14.62 11.40
CA ASN A 115 -7.36 -16.02 11.78
C ASN A 115 -6.26 -16.23 12.83
N GLY A 116 -5.63 -15.15 13.31
CA GLY A 116 -4.53 -15.20 14.27
C GLY A 116 -3.17 -15.53 13.65
N ARG A 117 -3.04 -15.58 12.31
CA ARG A 117 -1.77 -15.87 11.64
C ARG A 117 -0.91 -14.61 11.53
N GLN A 118 0.36 -14.71 11.93
CA GLN A 118 1.32 -13.61 11.84
C GLN A 118 1.56 -13.20 10.37
N VAL A 119 1.42 -11.92 10.08
CA VAL A 119 1.77 -11.35 8.77
C VAL A 119 3.28 -11.19 8.69
N LYS A 120 3.90 -11.83 7.68
CA LYS A 120 5.31 -11.72 7.32
C LYS A 120 5.45 -11.47 5.82
N GLY A 121 6.31 -10.55 5.42
CA GLY A 121 6.53 -10.20 4.01
C GLY A 121 5.31 -9.59 3.32
N GLY A 122 4.41 -8.96 4.08
CA GLY A 122 3.13 -8.47 3.60
C GLY A 122 2.81 -7.04 4.01
N PHE A 123 1.93 -6.41 3.22
CA PHE A 123 1.32 -5.14 3.57
C PHE A 123 0.07 -5.36 4.43
N VAL A 124 -0.13 -4.46 5.36
CA VAL A 124 -1.36 -4.35 6.15
C VAL A 124 -1.91 -2.93 5.99
N THR A 125 -3.20 -2.83 5.73
CA THR A 125 -3.91 -1.54 5.76
C THR A 125 -4.32 -1.25 7.20
N ASN A 126 -3.86 -0.12 7.71
CA ASN A 126 -4.18 0.37 9.04
C ASN A 126 -5.61 0.93 9.11
N THR A 127 -6.13 1.15 10.29
CA THR A 127 -7.49 1.69 10.51
C THR A 127 -7.68 3.10 9.96
N ASP A 128 -6.60 3.87 9.82
CA ASP A 128 -6.59 5.22 9.23
C ASP A 128 -6.44 5.23 7.70
N GLY A 129 -6.41 4.04 7.07
CA GLY A 129 -6.23 3.88 5.63
C GLY A 129 -4.77 3.89 5.17
N SER A 130 -3.81 4.21 6.03
CA SER A 130 -2.38 4.07 5.72
C SER A 130 -1.99 2.59 5.59
N ARG A 131 -0.82 2.33 5.02
CA ARG A 131 -0.32 0.96 4.86
C ARG A 131 0.99 0.80 5.61
N SER A 132 1.17 -0.36 6.26
CA SER A 132 2.44 -0.76 6.88
C SER A 132 2.95 -2.04 6.22
N PHE A 133 4.26 -2.24 6.23
CA PHE A 133 4.87 -3.49 5.77
C PHE A 133 5.57 -4.20 6.91
N TYR A 134 5.38 -5.52 6.99
CA TYR A 134 5.95 -6.37 8.02
C TYR A 134 7.07 -7.21 7.43
N HIS A 135 8.22 -7.20 8.09
CA HIS A 135 9.45 -7.84 7.61
C HIS A 135 9.24 -9.33 7.32
N TRP A 136 9.74 -9.79 6.18
CA TRP A 136 9.49 -11.15 5.66
C TRP A 136 10.02 -12.29 6.54
N ASN A 137 11.00 -12.05 7.38
CA ASN A 137 11.55 -13.07 8.27
C ASN A 137 11.03 -12.93 9.70
N THR A 138 11.14 -11.75 10.30
CA THR A 138 10.79 -11.51 11.70
C THR A 138 9.31 -11.20 11.90
N GLY A 139 8.63 -10.66 10.88
CA GLY A 139 7.28 -10.13 11.01
C GLY A 139 7.21 -8.81 11.75
N ASP A 140 8.36 -8.19 12.06
CA ASP A 140 8.38 -6.87 12.70
C ASP A 140 8.01 -5.76 11.72
N LYS A 141 7.25 -4.77 12.18
CA LYS A 141 6.84 -3.61 11.38
C LYS A 141 8.07 -2.82 10.95
N LEU A 142 8.23 -2.57 9.66
CA LEU A 142 9.32 -1.73 9.17
C LEU A 142 9.06 -0.26 9.50
N VAL A 143 10.10 0.44 9.99
CA VAL A 143 10.08 1.87 10.30
C VAL A 143 11.36 2.54 9.80
N SER A 144 11.27 3.80 9.35
CA SER A 144 12.39 4.64 8.92
C SER A 144 13.36 3.94 7.96
N THR A 145 12.84 3.13 7.02
CA THR A 145 13.69 2.31 6.15
C THR A 145 13.13 2.12 4.75
N PHE A 146 14.05 1.97 3.79
CA PHE A 146 13.71 1.48 2.45
C PHE A 146 13.58 -0.04 2.45
N PHE A 147 12.65 -0.56 1.67
CA PHE A 147 12.49 -2.00 1.45
C PHE A 147 11.99 -2.30 0.04
N ALA A 148 12.18 -3.53 -0.42
CA ALA A 148 11.73 -3.97 -1.72
C ALA A 148 10.85 -5.23 -1.61
N THR A 149 9.82 -5.34 -2.47
CA THR A 149 8.92 -6.49 -2.54
C THR A 149 9.06 -7.23 -3.88
N GLY A 150 10.29 -7.59 -4.25
CA GLY A 150 10.63 -8.19 -5.53
C GLY A 150 11.36 -7.22 -6.46
N HIS A 151 11.57 -7.61 -7.74
CA HIS A 151 12.38 -6.87 -8.68
C HIS A 151 11.92 -5.43 -8.84
N ASP A 152 12.81 -4.47 -8.52
CA ASP A 152 12.67 -3.02 -8.73
C ASP A 152 11.44 -2.34 -8.11
N ARG A 153 10.76 -2.96 -7.14
CA ARG A 153 9.66 -2.36 -6.40
C ARG A 153 10.16 -1.88 -5.03
N TRP A 154 10.64 -0.64 -4.99
CA TRP A 154 11.13 0.00 -3.78
C TRP A 154 10.04 0.82 -3.10
N TYR A 155 10.04 0.79 -1.79
CA TYR A 155 9.13 1.51 -0.90
C TYR A 155 9.93 2.14 0.23
N TYR A 156 9.32 3.07 0.94
CA TYR A 156 9.86 3.61 2.19
C TYR A 156 8.79 3.60 3.27
N ALA A 157 9.15 3.10 4.44
CA ALA A 157 8.35 3.21 5.66
C ALA A 157 8.85 4.42 6.47
N ASP A 158 7.95 5.32 6.85
CA ASP A 158 8.27 6.48 7.70
C ASP A 158 8.58 6.06 9.15
N ASP A 159 8.77 7.04 10.04
CA ASP A 159 9.07 6.81 11.46
C ASP A 159 7.92 6.16 12.24
N ARG A 160 6.70 6.21 11.72
CA ARG A 160 5.52 5.52 12.25
C ARG A 160 5.29 4.15 11.61
N GLY A 161 6.11 3.80 10.60
CA GLY A 161 5.98 2.59 9.81
C GLY A 161 4.89 2.66 8.74
N ASN A 162 4.48 3.86 8.33
CA ASN A 162 3.56 4.03 7.21
C ASN A 162 4.33 4.04 5.90
N VAL A 163 3.85 3.30 4.92
CA VAL A 163 4.37 3.36 3.55
C VAL A 163 4.01 4.70 2.94
N VAL A 164 5.05 5.49 2.60
CA VAL A 164 4.87 6.85 2.09
C VAL A 164 4.39 6.87 0.64
N THR A 165 3.68 7.93 0.25
CA THR A 165 3.24 8.22 -1.12
C THR A 165 3.56 9.68 -1.48
N GLY A 166 3.50 10.02 -2.77
CA GLY A 166 3.75 11.37 -3.25
C GLY A 166 5.19 11.82 -3.15
N ALA A 167 5.41 13.13 -3.13
CA ALA A 167 6.74 13.74 -3.02
C ALA A 167 7.26 13.69 -1.59
N GLN A 168 8.47 13.17 -1.42
CA GLN A 168 9.14 13.00 -0.12
C GLN A 168 10.57 13.53 -0.16
N VAL A 169 11.06 14.01 0.97
CA VAL A 169 12.49 14.32 1.16
C VAL A 169 13.03 13.34 2.20
N ILE A 170 13.86 12.41 1.76
CA ILE A 170 14.41 11.34 2.60
C ILE A 170 15.92 11.39 2.48
N ASN A 171 16.63 11.57 3.59
CA ASN A 171 18.09 11.71 3.64
C ASN A 171 18.62 12.78 2.65
N GLY A 172 17.90 13.92 2.51
CA GLY A 172 18.24 15.00 1.58
C GLY A 172 17.91 14.73 0.11
N GLN A 173 17.44 13.56 -0.25
CA GLN A 173 17.00 13.22 -1.60
C GLN A 173 15.53 13.58 -1.80
N LYS A 174 15.22 14.21 -2.93
CA LYS A 174 13.85 14.51 -3.34
C LYS A 174 13.31 13.33 -4.17
N LEU A 175 12.48 12.51 -3.55
CA LEU A 175 11.94 11.27 -4.13
C LEU A 175 10.44 11.42 -4.38
N PHE A 176 9.89 10.52 -5.19
CA PHE A 176 8.45 10.42 -5.41
C PHE A 176 8.02 8.94 -5.31
N PHE A 177 6.90 8.73 -4.64
CA PHE A 177 6.26 7.42 -4.53
C PHE A 177 4.85 7.53 -5.13
N ASP A 178 4.48 6.56 -5.95
CA ASP A 178 3.15 6.51 -6.56
C ASP A 178 2.04 6.27 -5.51
N THR A 179 0.81 6.16 -5.97
CA THR A 179 -0.35 5.93 -5.09
C THR A 179 -0.29 4.60 -4.34
N ASP A 180 0.45 3.63 -4.86
CA ASP A 180 0.70 2.34 -4.21
C ASP A 180 1.93 2.37 -3.29
N GLY A 181 2.58 3.54 -3.15
CA GLY A 181 3.81 3.72 -2.35
C GLY A 181 5.07 3.19 -3.03
N LYS A 182 5.03 2.82 -4.32
CA LYS A 182 6.21 2.39 -5.07
C LYS A 182 7.02 3.60 -5.50
N GLN A 183 8.34 3.57 -5.26
CA GLN A 183 9.25 4.64 -5.68
C GLN A 183 9.29 4.77 -7.21
N VAL A 184 9.10 5.99 -7.70
CA VAL A 184 9.23 6.34 -9.11
C VAL A 184 10.71 6.48 -9.46
N LYS A 185 11.18 5.71 -10.43
CA LYS A 185 12.54 5.75 -10.99
C LYS A 185 12.47 5.66 -12.52
N GLY A 186 13.28 6.44 -13.23
CA GLY A 186 13.32 6.45 -14.69
C GLY A 186 12.01 6.90 -15.34
N ALA A 187 11.20 7.69 -14.64
CA ALA A 187 9.88 8.07 -15.11
C ALA A 187 9.47 9.47 -14.65
N PHE A 188 8.43 9.98 -15.29
CA PHE A 188 7.78 11.22 -14.91
C PHE A 188 6.77 11.00 -13.79
N ALA A 189 6.66 11.96 -12.89
CA ALA A 189 5.54 12.07 -11.96
C ALA A 189 4.89 13.46 -12.07
N THR A 190 3.59 13.52 -11.86
CA THR A 190 2.82 14.77 -11.86
C THR A 190 2.86 15.37 -10.46
N ASN A 191 3.27 16.63 -10.39
CA ASN A 191 3.29 17.41 -9.17
C ASN A 191 1.86 17.89 -8.80
N ALA A 192 1.67 18.32 -7.56
CA ALA A 192 0.37 18.82 -7.09
C ALA A 192 -0.16 20.04 -7.88
N ASN A 193 0.73 20.83 -8.50
CA ASN A 193 0.38 21.97 -9.34
C ASN A 193 0.10 21.60 -10.82
N GLY A 194 0.09 20.30 -11.16
CA GLY A 194 -0.12 19.80 -12.51
C GLY A 194 1.14 19.78 -13.41
N SER A 195 2.26 20.39 -12.98
CA SER A 195 3.54 20.26 -13.69
C SER A 195 4.09 18.84 -13.56
N ARG A 196 5.08 18.49 -14.39
CA ARG A 196 5.73 17.19 -14.33
C ARG A 196 7.17 17.32 -13.87
N SER A 197 7.66 16.30 -13.13
CA SER A 197 9.05 16.14 -12.78
C SER A 197 9.55 14.78 -13.23
N TYR A 198 10.84 14.65 -13.52
CA TYR A 198 11.46 13.38 -13.88
C TYR A 198 12.40 12.91 -12.75
N TYR A 199 12.33 11.63 -12.44
CA TYR A 199 13.11 11.01 -11.38
C TYR A 199 14.17 10.08 -11.95
N HIS A 200 15.40 10.26 -11.54
CA HIS A 200 16.57 9.57 -12.08
C HIS A 200 16.41 8.05 -12.04
N TRP A 201 16.72 7.38 -13.13
CA TRP A 201 16.46 5.95 -13.34
C TRP A 201 17.10 5.02 -12.30
N ASN A 202 18.26 5.38 -11.75
CA ASN A 202 18.96 4.57 -10.76
C ASN A 202 18.63 5.00 -9.32
N THR A 203 18.81 6.29 -9.01
CA THR A 203 18.67 6.80 -7.64
C THR A 203 17.23 7.14 -7.25
N GLY A 204 16.36 7.41 -8.23
CA GLY A 204 15.02 7.94 -7.98
C GLY A 204 15.02 9.39 -7.52
N ASN A 205 16.18 10.09 -7.54
CA ASN A 205 16.24 11.49 -7.14
C ASN A 205 15.65 12.39 -8.22
N LYS A 206 14.87 13.40 -7.82
CA LYS A 206 14.30 14.40 -8.72
C LYS A 206 15.42 15.13 -9.48
N LEU A 207 15.34 15.20 -10.80
CA LEU A 207 16.27 16.00 -11.59
C LEU A 207 15.96 17.47 -11.45
N VAL A 208 17.02 18.31 -11.38
CA VAL A 208 16.94 19.77 -11.29
C VAL A 208 18.02 20.41 -12.14
N SER A 209 17.72 21.54 -12.76
CA SER A 209 18.65 22.35 -13.58
C SER A 209 19.49 21.52 -14.55
N THR A 210 18.87 20.57 -15.25
CA THR A 210 19.62 19.64 -16.11
C THR A 210 18.80 19.17 -17.31
N PHE A 211 19.51 18.91 -18.42
CA PHE A 211 18.96 18.17 -19.56
C PHE A 211 18.98 16.66 -19.27
N PHE A 212 17.99 15.96 -19.79
CA PHE A 212 17.89 14.50 -19.66
C PHE A 212 17.11 13.88 -20.84
N THR A 213 17.22 12.57 -20.98
CA THR A 213 16.41 11.76 -21.88
C THR A 213 15.58 10.78 -21.07
N SER A 214 14.37 10.46 -21.52
CA SER A 214 13.46 9.52 -20.83
C SER A 214 13.44 8.11 -21.45
N GLY A 215 14.46 7.74 -22.22
CA GLY A 215 14.52 6.45 -22.92
C GLY A 215 13.82 6.44 -24.31
N ASP A 216 13.18 7.52 -24.69
CA ASP A 216 12.51 7.71 -25.99
C ASP A 216 13.36 8.49 -27.00
N ASN A 217 14.66 8.70 -26.72
CA ASN A 217 15.61 9.52 -27.46
C ASN A 217 15.24 11.01 -27.61
N ASN A 218 14.22 11.48 -26.89
CA ASN A 218 13.87 12.88 -26.81
C ASN A 218 14.57 13.56 -25.64
N TRP A 219 14.93 14.83 -25.84
CA TRP A 219 15.54 15.65 -24.81
C TRP A 219 14.49 16.45 -24.07
N TYR A 220 14.70 16.58 -22.78
CA TYR A 220 13.89 17.36 -21.85
C TYR A 220 14.81 18.23 -20.99
N TYR A 221 14.27 19.25 -20.36
CA TYR A 221 14.97 20.02 -19.36
C TYR A 221 14.14 20.16 -18.09
N ALA A 222 14.78 19.89 -16.95
CA ALA A 222 14.22 20.16 -15.63
C ALA A 222 14.77 21.50 -15.12
N ASP A 223 13.91 22.42 -14.73
CA ASP A 223 14.29 23.72 -14.19
C ASP A 223 14.86 23.60 -12.75
N ALA A 224 15.14 24.74 -12.11
CA ALA A 224 15.68 24.78 -10.74
C ALA A 224 14.73 24.20 -9.68
N LYS A 225 13.42 24.15 -9.98
CA LYS A 225 12.43 23.48 -9.11
C LYS A 225 12.29 21.99 -9.43
N GLY A 226 12.93 21.54 -10.52
CA GLY A 226 12.82 20.19 -11.07
C GLY A 226 11.52 19.97 -11.84
N GLU A 227 10.92 21.03 -12.37
CA GLU A 227 9.75 20.94 -13.23
C GLU A 227 10.20 20.85 -14.70
N VAL A 228 9.58 19.97 -15.46
CA VAL A 228 9.84 19.82 -16.89
C VAL A 228 9.28 21.04 -17.61
N VAL A 229 10.16 21.76 -18.28
CA VAL A 229 9.80 23.01 -18.97
C VAL A 229 9.03 22.74 -20.26
N VAL A 230 8.19 23.70 -20.67
CA VAL A 230 7.47 23.75 -21.93
C VAL A 230 7.58 25.16 -22.55
N GLY A 231 7.35 25.27 -23.83
CA GLY A 231 7.41 26.56 -24.58
C GLY A 231 8.84 27.06 -24.78
N GLU A 232 8.96 28.36 -25.05
CA GLU A 232 10.27 29.00 -25.21
C GLU A 232 11.01 29.16 -23.92
N GLN A 233 12.29 28.79 -23.91
CA GLN A 233 13.18 28.83 -22.75
C GLN A 233 14.54 29.42 -23.18
N THR A 234 15.15 30.19 -22.28
CA THR A 234 16.56 30.58 -22.41
C THR A 234 17.39 29.82 -21.39
N ILE A 235 18.18 28.87 -21.86
CA ILE A 235 18.97 27.96 -21.01
C ILE A 235 20.43 28.08 -21.43
N ASN A 236 21.30 28.45 -20.50
CA ASN A 236 22.73 28.69 -20.76
C ASN A 236 22.99 29.64 -21.96
N GLY A 237 22.14 30.66 -22.12
CA GLY A 237 22.24 31.64 -23.22
C GLY A 237 21.65 31.15 -24.56
N GLN A 238 21.20 29.92 -24.68
CA GLN A 238 20.55 29.36 -25.85
C GLN A 238 19.03 29.56 -25.81
N HIS A 239 18.43 29.96 -26.90
CA HIS A 239 16.97 30.07 -27.08
C HIS A 239 16.42 28.76 -27.62
N LEU A 240 15.77 28.00 -26.77
CA LEU A 240 15.26 26.65 -26.99
C LEU A 240 13.72 26.63 -26.96
N TYR A 241 13.11 25.61 -27.54
CA TYR A 241 11.67 25.39 -27.45
C TYR A 241 11.37 23.95 -27.04
N PHE A 242 10.44 23.80 -26.13
CA PHE A 242 9.92 22.51 -25.68
C PHE A 242 8.43 22.44 -26.00
N ASP A 243 7.99 21.37 -26.61
CA ASP A 243 6.57 21.17 -26.94
C ASP A 243 5.70 21.04 -25.65
N GLN A 244 4.38 20.91 -25.84
CA GLN A 244 3.44 20.76 -24.72
C GLN A 244 3.69 19.50 -23.89
N THR A 245 4.44 18.53 -24.40
CA THR A 245 4.87 17.34 -23.68
C THR A 245 6.24 17.52 -23.00
N GLY A 246 6.87 18.69 -23.15
CA GLY A 246 8.19 19.00 -22.61
C GLY A 246 9.35 18.45 -23.45
N LYS A 247 9.11 17.93 -24.65
CA LYS A 247 10.17 17.47 -25.55
C LYS A 247 10.82 18.67 -26.26
N GLN A 248 12.16 18.68 -26.25
CA GLN A 248 12.90 19.70 -26.98
C GLN A 248 12.65 19.56 -28.50
N VAL A 249 12.26 20.66 -29.15
CA VAL A 249 12.09 20.72 -30.59
C VAL A 249 13.45 20.93 -31.23
N LYS A 250 13.81 20.03 -32.15
CA LYS A 250 15.03 20.07 -32.96
C LYS A 250 14.71 19.73 -34.41
N GLY A 251 15.32 20.45 -35.38
CA GLY A 251 15.12 20.23 -36.80
C GLY A 251 13.70 20.52 -37.28
N ALA A 252 12.93 21.30 -36.52
CA ALA A 252 11.52 21.56 -36.81
C ALA A 252 11.14 23.02 -36.54
N THR A 253 9.93 23.37 -36.91
CA THR A 253 9.35 24.71 -36.70
C THR A 253 8.32 24.65 -35.56
N ALA A 254 8.22 25.73 -34.78
CA ALA A 254 7.10 26.01 -33.90
C ALA A 254 6.34 27.25 -34.39
N THR A 255 5.01 27.22 -34.31
CA THR A 255 4.16 28.34 -34.65
C THR A 255 4.03 29.30 -33.48
N ASN A 256 4.33 30.56 -33.73
CA ASN A 256 4.17 31.62 -32.75
C ASN A 256 2.70 32.09 -32.66
N PRO A 257 2.28 32.73 -31.55
CA PRO A 257 0.90 33.24 -31.41
C PRO A 257 0.48 34.27 -32.49
N ASP A 258 1.44 34.94 -33.10
CA ASP A 258 1.20 35.94 -34.18
C ASP A 258 1.15 35.31 -35.60
N GLY A 259 1.16 33.97 -35.68
CA GLY A 259 1.13 33.23 -36.94
C GLY A 259 2.48 33.12 -37.65
N SER A 260 3.55 33.78 -37.16
CA SER A 260 4.91 33.51 -37.63
C SER A 260 5.40 32.14 -37.17
N ILE A 261 6.47 31.65 -37.78
CA ILE A 261 7.14 30.44 -37.35
C ILE A 261 8.53 30.75 -36.80
N SER A 262 9.01 29.92 -35.88
CA SER A 262 10.40 29.86 -35.45
C SER A 262 10.98 28.48 -35.79
N TYR A 263 12.23 28.45 -36.27
CA TYR A 263 12.93 27.19 -36.55
C TYR A 263 13.98 26.90 -35.48
N TYR A 264 14.07 25.69 -35.11
CA TYR A 264 15.03 25.19 -34.08
C TYR A 264 16.01 24.21 -34.70
N ASP A 265 17.31 24.51 -34.57
CA ASP A 265 18.40 23.82 -35.25
C ASP A 265 18.38 22.30 -34.97
N VAL A 266 18.66 21.48 -35.99
CA VAL A 266 18.56 20.03 -35.93
C VAL A 266 19.54 19.38 -34.96
N HIS A 267 20.69 19.99 -34.70
CA HIS A 267 21.71 19.47 -33.84
C HIS A 267 21.63 20.07 -32.41
N THR A 268 21.55 21.39 -32.33
CA THR A 268 21.59 22.13 -31.08
C THR A 268 20.20 22.38 -30.49
N GLY A 269 19.17 22.47 -31.32
CA GLY A 269 17.84 22.92 -30.91
C GLY A 269 17.76 24.45 -30.72
N GLU A 270 18.81 25.20 -31.06
CA GLU A 270 18.83 26.66 -30.92
C GLU A 270 17.98 27.34 -31.94
N LYS A 271 17.27 28.40 -31.56
CA LYS A 271 16.41 29.21 -32.44
C LYS A 271 17.24 29.89 -33.55
N ALA A 272 16.83 29.72 -34.79
CA ALA A 272 17.45 30.39 -35.91
C ALA A 272 17.14 31.89 -35.89
N ILE A 273 18.18 32.74 -35.97
CA ILE A 273 18.08 34.19 -36.04
C ILE A 273 18.98 34.74 -37.14
N ASN A 274 18.56 35.82 -37.78
CA ASN A 274 19.32 36.53 -38.83
C ASN A 274 19.88 35.60 -39.93
N ARG A 275 19.15 34.55 -40.33
CA ARG A 275 19.62 33.58 -41.33
C ARG A 275 18.50 32.94 -42.14
N TRP A 276 18.86 32.47 -43.33
CA TRP A 276 18.03 31.63 -44.15
C TRP A 276 18.14 30.16 -43.67
N VAL A 277 17.03 29.47 -43.60
CA VAL A 277 16.96 28.04 -43.27
C VAL A 277 16.01 27.35 -44.26
N LYS A 278 16.41 26.17 -44.74
CA LYS A 278 15.51 25.27 -45.45
C LYS A 278 14.73 24.48 -44.41
N ILE A 279 13.46 24.82 -44.26
CA ILE A 279 12.58 24.15 -43.25
C ILE A 279 12.13 22.76 -43.75
N PRO A 280 11.56 21.87 -42.87
CA PRO A 280 11.18 20.51 -43.26
C PRO A 280 10.21 20.41 -44.45
N SER A 281 9.40 21.43 -44.73
CA SER A 281 8.55 21.48 -45.94
C SER A 281 9.33 21.65 -47.24
N GLY A 282 10.65 21.87 -47.18
CA GLY A 282 11.51 22.10 -48.33
C GLY A 282 11.64 23.58 -48.75
N GLN A 283 10.87 24.48 -48.14
CA GLN A 283 10.90 25.90 -48.39
C GLN A 283 12.08 26.58 -47.71
N TRP A 284 12.62 27.64 -48.34
CA TRP A 284 13.59 28.52 -47.71
C TRP A 284 12.86 29.66 -47.00
N VAL A 285 13.15 29.86 -45.73
CA VAL A 285 12.56 30.92 -44.89
C VAL A 285 13.69 31.72 -44.24
N TYR A 286 13.59 33.06 -44.33
CA TYR A 286 14.47 33.93 -43.56
C TYR A 286 13.90 34.17 -42.18
N PHE A 287 14.72 33.93 -41.15
CA PHE A 287 14.38 34.21 -39.75
C PHE A 287 15.06 35.52 -39.34
N ASN A 288 14.28 36.50 -38.89
CA ASN A 288 14.75 37.84 -38.54
C ASN A 288 15.51 37.80 -37.17
N ALA A 289 15.88 39.00 -36.67
CA ALA A 289 16.60 39.12 -35.38
C ALA A 289 15.82 38.58 -34.16
N GLN A 290 14.50 38.49 -34.25
CA GLN A 290 13.62 37.88 -33.25
C GLN A 290 13.39 36.38 -33.49
N GLY A 291 14.02 35.81 -34.53
CA GLY A 291 13.83 34.42 -34.92
C GLY A 291 12.44 34.11 -35.50
N LYS A 292 11.79 35.14 -36.08
CA LYS A 292 10.48 34.98 -36.71
C LYS A 292 10.64 34.90 -38.24
N GLY A 293 9.99 33.91 -38.83
CA GLY A 293 9.89 33.71 -40.28
C GLY A 293 8.42 33.59 -40.71
N TYR A 294 8.15 33.91 -41.96
CA TYR A 294 6.82 33.80 -42.57
C TYR A 294 6.90 32.88 -43.79
N VAL A 295 6.01 31.92 -43.85
CA VAL A 295 5.85 31.03 -45.01
C VAL A 295 4.83 31.70 -45.94
N SER A 296 5.22 32.03 -47.16
CA SER A 296 4.27 32.47 -48.22
C SER A 296 3.44 31.26 -48.65
N ASN A 297 2.13 31.39 -48.61
CA ASN A 297 1.20 30.40 -49.16
C ASN A 297 1.39 30.28 -50.67
#